data_81f4d25ca2b91b2855a597c24f075e80
#
_entry.id   81f4d25ca2b91b2855a597c24f075e80
#
_cell.length_a   1.000
_cell.length_b   1.000
_cell.length_c   1.000
_cell.angle_alpha   90.00
_cell.angle_beta   90.00
_cell.angle_gamma   90.00
#
_symmetry.space_group_name_H-M   'P 1'
#
loop_
_entity.id
_entity.type
_entity.pdbx_description
1 polymer ?
#
loop_
_entity_poly.entity_id
_entity_poly.type
_entity_poly.pdbx_seq_one_letter_code
_entity_poly.pdbx_strand_id
1 'polypeptide(L)'
;MTSAAAESEVQIATRPRRSAQLGMLIFALVVTVAGFAQVGLARDGSLPAGMYGYGIGLGILAAGAYFVVARFAPYADPLLLPLAVFLNGLGLAMIYRLDLRTSADWKKALQQGKDLSYIGPSTTGQLTWTALAMIFFAVTLLVLKDIKLLQRYMYTIGAVGLFFLALPGFLPSSISGALGAKIWIRIGGFSIQPSEFSKLALVAFFAGYLVNKRQSLSIVGKKLGPANLPRARDLGPILVIFVICLGVLALENDFGTAILFFGLFVSMLYVATERFMWVLIGVLLLACACLIAPEIPHVAQRIDTWLDPQAYFDGGCRIGGKIVNQTHWDVCKQKGGVYLADSSQLMFGLFSMGQGGVLGTGLGQGEPWRTPLSYSDFIFTSFGEELGLTGAMVILIVYGLIVQRGMKAALATKDNFAKLFAGGVSFVFALQVFVIVGGVTRLIPLTGLTTPFLAQGGSSLLANWILIAILIRISDTARRPAPQPIQDEGMTQVVRTQ
;
A
#
# COMPACT_ATOMS: atom_id res chain seq x y z
N MET A 1 -43.10 -17.15 30.28
CA MET A 1 -42.28 -18.17 29.56
C MET A 1 -41.71 -17.60 28.27
N THR A 2 -41.01 -16.47 28.30
CA THR A 2 -40.42 -15.82 27.10
C THR A 2 -39.07 -15.15 27.40
N SER A 3 -38.40 -15.49 28.51
CA SER A 3 -37.13 -14.90 28.91
C SER A 3 -35.89 -15.83 28.80
N ALA A 4 -36.10 -17.11 28.53
CA ALA A 4 -35.00 -18.09 28.52
C ALA A 4 -34.45 -18.41 27.11
N ALA A 5 -35.03 -17.87 26.05
CA ALA A 5 -34.63 -18.14 24.67
C ALA A 5 -33.61 -17.12 24.09
N ALA A 6 -33.33 -16.04 24.82
CA ALA A 6 -32.40 -14.98 24.34
C ALA A 6 -30.98 -15.12 24.88
N GLU A 7 -30.67 -16.06 25.76
CA GLU A 7 -29.34 -16.22 26.37
C GLU A 7 -28.49 -17.34 25.79
N SER A 8 -28.92 -18.01 24.74
CA SER A 8 -28.11 -19.03 24.06
C SER A 8 -27.43 -18.54 22.77
N GLU A 9 -27.16 -17.26 22.63
CA GLU A 9 -26.02 -16.85 21.79
C GLU A 9 -24.74 -17.37 22.46
N VAL A 10 -24.49 -18.64 22.16
CA VAL A 10 -23.23 -19.33 22.46
C VAL A 10 -22.12 -18.38 22.08
N GLN A 11 -21.51 -17.70 23.05
CA GLN A 11 -20.19 -17.10 22.92
C GLN A 11 -19.27 -18.25 22.58
N ILE A 12 -19.12 -18.52 21.28
CA ILE A 12 -18.09 -19.41 20.78
C ILE A 12 -16.79 -18.74 21.22
N ALA A 13 -16.27 -19.17 22.38
CA ALA A 13 -14.97 -18.74 22.87
C ALA A 13 -13.99 -19.06 21.74
N THR A 14 -13.57 -18.00 21.03
CA THR A 14 -12.73 -18.14 19.84
C THR A 14 -11.38 -18.62 20.31
N ARG A 15 -11.16 -19.95 20.23
CA ARG A 15 -9.85 -20.54 20.52
C ARG A 15 -8.81 -19.95 19.54
N PRO A 16 -7.59 -19.72 20.03
CA PRO A 16 -6.49 -19.27 19.14
C PRO A 16 -6.32 -20.27 17.98
N ARG A 17 -6.49 -19.81 16.73
CA ARG A 17 -6.39 -20.69 15.55
C ARG A 17 -4.93 -20.77 15.06
N ARG A 18 -4.00 -21.10 15.97
CA ARG A 18 -2.55 -21.11 15.71
C ARG A 18 -2.14 -22.17 14.68
N SER A 19 -2.73 -23.36 14.72
CA SER A 19 -2.42 -24.44 13.77
C SER A 19 -2.82 -24.06 12.34
N ALA A 20 -4.00 -23.45 12.16
CA ALA A 20 -4.44 -22.96 10.85
C ALA A 20 -3.53 -21.85 10.32
N GLN A 21 -3.13 -20.90 11.18
CA GLN A 21 -2.18 -19.85 10.80
C GLN A 21 -0.82 -20.42 10.38
N LEU A 22 -0.30 -21.39 11.13
CA LEU A 22 0.97 -22.05 10.83
C LEU A 22 0.89 -22.82 9.51
N GLY A 23 -0.19 -23.59 9.28
CA GLY A 23 -0.39 -24.32 8.03
C GLY A 23 -0.42 -23.41 6.81
N MET A 24 -1.14 -22.28 6.90
CA MET A 24 -1.18 -21.28 5.81
C MET A 24 0.17 -20.57 5.62
N LEU A 25 0.92 -20.34 6.70
CA LEU A 25 2.26 -19.74 6.62
C LEU A 25 3.25 -20.68 5.93
N ILE A 26 3.22 -21.98 6.28
CA ILE A 26 4.02 -23.00 5.61
C ILE A 26 3.66 -23.08 4.13
N PHE A 27 2.36 -23.07 3.80
CA PHE A 27 1.91 -23.05 2.41
C PHE A 27 2.45 -21.84 1.65
N ALA A 28 2.37 -20.63 2.23
CA ALA A 28 2.91 -19.40 1.64
C ALA A 28 4.42 -19.51 1.37
N LEU A 29 5.19 -20.06 2.31
CA LEU A 29 6.63 -20.28 2.16
C LEU A 29 6.95 -21.32 1.08
N VAL A 30 6.22 -22.43 1.05
CA VAL A 30 6.40 -23.49 0.02
C VAL A 30 6.16 -22.93 -1.38
N VAL A 31 5.08 -22.17 -1.58
CA VAL A 31 4.80 -21.56 -2.89
C VAL A 31 5.89 -20.54 -3.28
N THR A 32 6.38 -19.76 -2.34
CA THR A 32 7.46 -18.81 -2.59
C THR A 32 8.75 -19.53 -3.00
N VAL A 33 9.17 -20.55 -2.24
CA VAL A 33 10.39 -21.32 -2.54
C VAL A 33 10.25 -22.07 -3.87
N ALA A 34 9.06 -22.61 -4.17
CA ALA A 34 8.78 -23.22 -5.47
C ALA A 34 8.90 -22.19 -6.61
N GLY A 35 8.45 -20.95 -6.41
CA GLY A 35 8.65 -19.87 -7.36
C GLY A 35 10.14 -19.58 -7.63
N PHE A 36 10.97 -19.49 -6.59
CA PHE A 36 12.42 -19.36 -6.74
C PHE A 36 13.04 -20.54 -7.51
N ALA A 37 12.65 -21.77 -7.15
CA ALA A 37 13.12 -22.98 -7.83
C ALA A 37 12.77 -22.95 -9.32
N GLN A 38 11.53 -22.60 -9.65
CA GLN A 38 11.05 -22.52 -11.03
C GLN A 38 11.81 -21.49 -11.85
N VAL A 39 12.10 -20.31 -11.29
CA VAL A 39 12.92 -19.29 -11.96
C VAL A 39 14.31 -19.82 -12.33
N GLY A 40 14.98 -20.51 -11.39
CA GLY A 40 16.31 -21.07 -11.66
C GLY A 40 16.29 -22.21 -12.69
N LEU A 41 15.32 -23.12 -12.58
CA LEU A 41 15.16 -24.22 -13.54
C LEU A 41 14.86 -23.70 -14.95
N ALA A 42 14.05 -22.65 -15.06
CA ALA A 42 13.71 -22.05 -16.34
C ALA A 42 14.89 -21.30 -16.99
N ARG A 43 15.81 -20.73 -16.19
CA ARG A 43 16.92 -19.90 -16.68
C ARG A 43 18.22 -20.65 -16.83
N ASP A 44 18.61 -21.41 -15.81
CA ASP A 44 19.92 -22.02 -15.69
C ASP A 44 19.88 -23.55 -15.83
N GLY A 45 18.67 -24.13 -15.97
CA GLY A 45 18.45 -25.57 -15.99
C GLY A 45 18.81 -26.26 -14.67
N SER A 46 19.09 -25.49 -13.63
CA SER A 46 19.50 -26.00 -12.32
C SER A 46 18.84 -25.22 -11.19
N LEU A 47 18.79 -25.80 -9.98
CA LEU A 47 18.31 -25.10 -8.80
C LEU A 47 19.30 -23.98 -8.43
N PRO A 48 18.83 -22.74 -8.23
CA PRO A 48 19.72 -21.64 -7.90
C PRO A 48 20.36 -21.84 -6.53
N ALA A 49 21.68 -21.70 -6.42
CA ALA A 49 22.37 -21.80 -5.12
C ALA A 49 21.84 -20.78 -4.09
N GLY A 50 21.43 -19.60 -4.54
CA GLY A 50 20.83 -18.57 -3.69
C GLY A 50 19.44 -18.94 -3.13
N MET A 51 18.71 -19.89 -3.72
CA MET A 51 17.37 -20.30 -3.29
C MET A 51 17.36 -20.74 -1.82
N TYR A 52 18.34 -21.51 -1.41
CA TYR A 52 18.45 -21.95 -0.01
C TYR A 52 18.63 -20.78 0.94
N GLY A 53 19.51 -19.83 0.61
CA GLY A 53 19.74 -18.63 1.42
C GLY A 53 18.48 -17.76 1.54
N TYR A 54 17.83 -17.45 0.42
CA TYR A 54 16.61 -16.63 0.42
C TYR A 54 15.43 -17.36 1.05
N GLY A 55 15.24 -18.66 0.77
CA GLY A 55 14.16 -19.47 1.34
C GLY A 55 14.31 -19.64 2.85
N ILE A 56 15.50 -19.98 3.33
CA ILE A 56 15.80 -20.09 4.77
C ILE A 56 15.68 -18.73 5.45
N GLY A 57 16.22 -17.66 4.84
CA GLY A 57 16.13 -16.31 5.37
C GLY A 57 14.68 -15.87 5.57
N LEU A 58 13.85 -15.99 4.52
CA LEU A 58 12.42 -15.69 4.62
C LEU A 58 11.71 -16.60 5.62
N GLY A 59 12.06 -17.89 5.66
CA GLY A 59 11.51 -18.86 6.61
C GLY A 59 11.79 -18.48 8.07
N ILE A 60 13.01 -18.09 8.40
CA ILE A 60 13.40 -17.61 9.74
C ILE A 60 12.61 -16.35 10.10
N LEU A 61 12.52 -15.38 9.19
CA LEU A 61 11.79 -14.15 9.41
C LEU A 61 10.28 -14.41 9.63
N ALA A 62 9.68 -15.28 8.82
CA ALA A 62 8.28 -15.65 8.95
C ALA A 62 8.01 -16.44 10.26
N ALA A 63 8.91 -17.35 10.65
CA ALA A 63 8.83 -18.06 11.93
C ALA A 63 8.94 -17.08 13.11
N GLY A 64 9.86 -16.13 13.05
CA GLY A 64 9.99 -15.06 14.05
C GLY A 64 8.71 -14.23 14.17
N ALA A 65 8.14 -13.79 13.04
CA ALA A 65 6.88 -13.05 13.01
C ALA A 65 5.72 -13.89 13.58
N TYR A 66 5.63 -15.18 13.23
CA TYR A 66 4.65 -16.09 13.79
C TYR A 66 4.78 -16.22 15.32
N PHE A 67 6.02 -16.39 15.82
CA PHE A 67 6.27 -16.44 17.26
C PHE A 67 5.82 -15.16 17.98
N VAL A 68 6.14 -13.99 17.41
CA VAL A 68 5.72 -12.68 17.95
C VAL A 68 4.19 -12.58 17.99
N VAL A 69 3.50 -12.94 16.91
CA VAL A 69 2.03 -12.94 16.86
C VAL A 69 1.46 -13.93 17.86
N ALA A 70 1.98 -15.16 17.92
CA ALA A 70 1.52 -16.17 18.85
C ALA A 70 1.68 -15.75 20.32
N ARG A 71 2.70 -14.95 20.65
CA ARG A 71 2.99 -14.51 22.02
C ARG A 71 2.22 -13.25 22.41
N PHE A 72 2.09 -12.25 21.49
CA PHE A 72 1.59 -10.92 21.80
C PHE A 72 0.19 -10.62 21.24
N ALA A 73 -0.28 -11.38 20.26
CA ALA A 73 -1.59 -11.25 19.64
C ALA A 73 -2.25 -12.62 19.35
N PRO A 74 -2.47 -13.45 20.39
CA PRO A 74 -2.87 -14.85 20.22
C PRO A 74 -4.25 -15.06 19.61
N TYR A 75 -5.16 -14.08 19.70
CA TYR A 75 -6.53 -14.12 19.15
C TYR A 75 -6.63 -13.40 17.80
N ALA A 76 -5.51 -12.93 17.24
CA ALA A 76 -5.51 -12.23 15.96
C ALA A 76 -6.07 -13.08 14.81
N ASP A 77 -6.44 -12.40 13.73
CA ASP A 77 -6.89 -13.07 12.50
C ASP A 77 -5.77 -13.94 11.93
N PRO A 78 -6.00 -15.25 11.72
CA PRO A 78 -4.95 -16.18 11.30
C PRO A 78 -4.48 -15.94 9.85
N LEU A 79 -5.22 -15.20 9.04
CA LEU A 79 -4.92 -14.99 7.62
C LEU A 79 -3.99 -13.81 7.35
N LEU A 80 -4.03 -12.74 8.16
CA LEU A 80 -3.30 -11.50 7.87
C LEU A 80 -1.79 -11.72 7.69
N LEU A 81 -1.15 -12.46 8.61
CA LEU A 81 0.28 -12.74 8.53
C LEU A 81 0.65 -13.62 7.33
N PRO A 82 0.01 -14.79 7.09
CA PRO A 82 0.34 -15.63 5.94
C PRO A 82 0.14 -14.94 4.58
N LEU A 83 -0.92 -14.13 4.41
CA LEU A 83 -1.17 -13.40 3.18
C LEU A 83 -0.09 -12.34 2.91
N ALA A 84 0.35 -11.61 3.94
CA ALA A 84 1.43 -10.63 3.81
C ALA A 84 2.77 -11.32 3.48
N VAL A 85 3.10 -12.45 4.15
CA VAL A 85 4.31 -13.25 3.85
C VAL A 85 4.26 -13.79 2.42
N PHE A 86 3.10 -14.27 1.97
CA PHE A 86 2.90 -14.77 0.60
C PHE A 86 3.21 -13.68 -0.44
N LEU A 87 2.62 -12.49 -0.32
CA LEU A 87 2.88 -11.38 -1.25
C LEU A 87 4.36 -10.95 -1.20
N ASN A 88 4.92 -10.81 0.00
CA ASN A 88 6.33 -10.43 0.15
C ASN A 88 7.27 -11.48 -0.47
N GLY A 89 6.95 -12.74 -0.30
CA GLY A 89 7.70 -13.85 -0.89
C GLY A 89 7.61 -13.88 -2.41
N LEU A 90 6.41 -13.72 -2.99
CA LEU A 90 6.23 -13.60 -4.44
C LEU A 90 6.99 -12.39 -5.00
N GLY A 91 6.91 -11.22 -4.33
CA GLY A 91 7.66 -10.04 -4.71
C GLY A 91 9.18 -10.31 -4.73
N LEU A 92 9.69 -10.98 -3.70
CA LEU A 92 11.11 -11.34 -3.60
C LEU A 92 11.53 -12.29 -4.74
N ALA A 93 10.68 -13.28 -5.09
CA ALA A 93 10.94 -14.19 -6.21
C ALA A 93 11.00 -13.47 -7.58
N MET A 94 10.08 -12.52 -7.81
CA MET A 94 10.08 -11.72 -9.05
C MET A 94 11.26 -10.74 -9.10
N ILE A 95 11.61 -10.10 -7.98
CA ILE A 95 12.79 -9.23 -7.90
C ILE A 95 14.05 -10.05 -8.16
N TYR A 96 14.16 -11.27 -7.62
CA TYR A 96 15.26 -12.19 -7.95
C TYR A 96 15.33 -12.49 -9.45
N ARG A 97 14.18 -12.78 -10.05
CA ARG A 97 14.06 -13.03 -11.49
C ARG A 97 14.61 -11.88 -12.34
N LEU A 98 14.26 -10.64 -11.97
CA LEU A 98 14.70 -9.43 -12.65
C LEU A 98 16.19 -9.11 -12.38
N ASP A 99 16.66 -9.35 -11.15
CA ASP A 99 18.05 -9.14 -10.73
C ASP A 99 19.03 -10.02 -11.53
N LEU A 100 18.69 -11.26 -11.78
CA LEU A 100 19.51 -12.19 -12.59
C LEU A 100 19.83 -11.62 -13.98
N ARG A 101 18.86 -11.00 -14.64
CA ARG A 101 19.06 -10.44 -15.99
C ARG A 101 19.81 -9.12 -15.94
N THR A 102 19.39 -8.21 -15.09
CA THR A 102 20.00 -6.86 -15.01
C THR A 102 21.45 -6.94 -14.55
N SER A 103 21.76 -7.83 -13.60
CA SER A 103 23.14 -8.04 -13.14
C SER A 103 24.01 -8.67 -14.24
N ALA A 104 23.47 -9.56 -15.06
CA ALA A 104 24.21 -10.14 -16.20
C ALA A 104 24.51 -9.10 -17.28
N ASP A 105 23.55 -8.23 -17.61
CA ASP A 105 23.75 -7.16 -18.59
C ASP A 105 24.72 -6.10 -18.09
N TRP A 106 24.67 -5.75 -16.81
CA TRP A 106 25.64 -4.85 -16.17
C TRP A 106 27.06 -5.42 -16.20
N LYS A 107 27.24 -6.70 -15.87
CA LYS A 107 28.57 -7.36 -15.95
C LYS A 107 29.13 -7.35 -17.37
N LYS A 108 28.29 -7.58 -18.39
CA LYS A 108 28.71 -7.49 -19.80
C LYS A 108 29.12 -6.06 -20.17
N ALA A 109 28.36 -5.04 -19.74
CA ALA A 109 28.71 -3.65 -20.00
C ALA A 109 30.03 -3.25 -19.33
N LEU A 110 30.29 -3.71 -18.11
CA LEU A 110 31.57 -3.50 -17.40
C LEU A 110 32.74 -4.16 -18.11
N GLN A 111 32.58 -5.37 -18.62
CA GLN A 111 33.61 -6.06 -19.43
C GLN A 111 33.89 -5.33 -20.74
N GLN A 112 32.95 -4.54 -21.28
CA GLN A 112 33.13 -3.69 -22.45
C GLN A 112 33.75 -2.31 -22.12
N GLY A 113 34.21 -2.10 -20.90
CA GLY A 113 34.84 -0.85 -20.46
C GLY A 113 33.86 0.30 -20.19
N LYS A 114 32.58 0.01 -20.06
CA LYS A 114 31.57 1.01 -19.67
C LYS A 114 31.50 1.14 -18.14
N ASP A 115 31.90 2.28 -17.64
CA ASP A 115 31.84 2.61 -16.21
C ASP A 115 30.39 3.06 -15.85
N LEU A 116 29.54 2.08 -15.56
CA LEU A 116 28.13 2.30 -15.21
C LEU A 116 27.90 1.85 -13.77
N SER A 117 27.37 2.73 -12.95
CA SER A 117 26.85 2.33 -11.64
C SER A 117 25.66 1.37 -11.82
N TYR A 118 25.63 0.29 -11.05
CA TYR A 118 24.48 -0.64 -11.07
C TYR A 118 23.23 0.06 -10.54
N ILE A 119 22.24 0.25 -11.42
CA ILE A 119 20.91 0.76 -11.08
C ILE A 119 19.92 -0.31 -11.52
N GLY A 120 19.47 -1.15 -10.59
CA GLY A 120 18.57 -2.24 -10.93
C GLY A 120 17.96 -2.91 -9.70
N PRO A 121 17.18 -3.97 -9.92
CA PRO A 121 16.62 -4.76 -8.83
C PRO A 121 17.72 -5.43 -8.03
N SER A 122 17.54 -5.47 -6.71
CA SER A 122 18.47 -6.11 -5.78
C SER A 122 17.75 -7.05 -4.83
N THR A 123 17.93 -8.35 -5.03
CA THR A 123 17.32 -9.38 -4.20
C THR A 123 17.83 -9.33 -2.76
N THR A 124 19.14 -9.18 -2.59
CA THR A 124 19.77 -9.06 -1.25
C THR A 124 19.31 -7.79 -0.54
N GLY A 125 19.23 -6.67 -1.25
CA GLY A 125 18.69 -5.42 -0.74
C GLY A 125 17.24 -5.57 -0.27
N GLN A 126 16.39 -6.21 -1.07
CA GLN A 126 14.99 -6.43 -0.71
C GLN A 126 14.83 -7.38 0.49
N LEU A 127 15.66 -8.44 0.60
CA LEU A 127 15.65 -9.32 1.77
C LEU A 127 16.09 -8.56 3.04
N THR A 128 17.10 -7.69 2.95
CA THR A 128 17.54 -6.83 4.06
C THR A 128 16.40 -5.90 4.50
N TRP A 129 15.70 -5.27 3.56
CA TRP A 129 14.53 -4.45 3.87
C TRP A 129 13.39 -5.28 4.46
N THR A 130 13.20 -6.53 4.02
CA THR A 130 12.22 -7.46 4.61
C THR A 130 12.58 -7.77 6.07
N ALA A 131 13.86 -8.03 6.36
CA ALA A 131 14.31 -8.27 7.73
C ALA A 131 14.07 -7.05 8.64
N LEU A 132 14.41 -5.86 8.15
CA LEU A 132 14.16 -4.61 8.88
C LEU A 132 12.65 -4.40 9.09
N ALA A 133 11.83 -4.64 8.07
CA ALA A 133 10.38 -4.52 8.15
C ALA A 133 9.76 -5.49 9.17
N MET A 134 10.27 -6.71 9.26
CA MET A 134 9.85 -7.69 10.28
C MET A 134 10.24 -7.27 11.70
N ILE A 135 11.39 -6.60 11.86
CA ILE A 135 11.77 -5.99 13.15
C ILE A 135 10.77 -4.90 13.53
N PHE A 136 10.43 -3.98 12.60
CA PHE A 136 9.44 -2.93 12.87
C PHE A 136 8.03 -3.52 13.11
N PHE A 137 7.65 -4.58 12.42
CA PHE A 137 6.44 -5.35 12.69
C PHE A 137 6.42 -5.86 14.14
N ALA A 138 7.49 -6.50 14.59
CA ALA A 138 7.62 -7.01 15.95
C ALA A 138 7.58 -5.88 16.98
N VAL A 139 8.36 -4.81 16.76
CA VAL A 139 8.38 -3.62 17.63
C VAL A 139 6.99 -2.99 17.73
N THR A 140 6.27 -2.88 16.62
CA THR A 140 4.90 -2.36 16.60
C THR A 140 3.98 -3.19 17.49
N LEU A 141 4.02 -4.52 17.40
CA LEU A 141 3.21 -5.40 18.25
C LEU A 141 3.62 -5.36 19.73
N LEU A 142 4.91 -5.14 20.03
CA LEU A 142 5.42 -5.03 21.39
C LEU A 142 5.02 -3.71 22.04
N VAL A 143 5.18 -2.59 21.32
CA VAL A 143 4.94 -1.24 21.82
C VAL A 143 3.45 -0.92 21.83
N LEU A 144 2.74 -1.29 20.78
CA LEU A 144 1.33 -0.98 20.61
C LEU A 144 0.45 -2.01 21.34
N LYS A 145 0.57 -2.09 22.68
CA LYS A 145 -0.27 -2.97 23.49
C LYS A 145 -1.72 -2.51 23.52
N ASP A 146 -1.94 -1.20 23.55
CA ASP A 146 -3.24 -0.55 23.53
C ASP A 146 -3.31 0.45 22.37
N ILE A 147 -4.28 0.26 21.50
CA ILE A 147 -4.56 1.15 20.36
C ILE A 147 -4.92 2.57 20.82
N LYS A 148 -5.49 2.73 22.02
CA LYS A 148 -5.82 4.04 22.60
C LYS A 148 -4.62 4.96 22.77
N LEU A 149 -3.40 4.39 22.81
CA LEU A 149 -2.16 5.19 22.82
C LEU A 149 -2.07 6.10 21.58
N LEU A 150 -2.43 5.56 20.39
CA LEU A 150 -2.44 6.34 19.15
C LEU A 150 -3.50 7.44 19.19
N GLN A 151 -4.66 7.16 19.78
CA GLN A 151 -5.72 8.16 19.94
C GLN A 151 -5.26 9.29 20.89
N ARG A 152 -4.59 8.94 22.00
CA ARG A 152 -4.07 9.93 22.97
C ARG A 152 -3.08 10.91 22.34
N TYR A 153 -2.23 10.43 21.46
CA TYR A 153 -1.18 11.22 20.80
C TYR A 153 -1.52 11.60 19.35
N MET A 154 -2.81 11.56 18.96
CA MET A 154 -3.23 11.76 17.57
C MET A 154 -2.73 13.08 16.95
N TYR A 155 -2.74 14.19 17.71
CA TYR A 155 -2.25 15.49 17.21
C TYR A 155 -0.74 15.49 16.99
N THR A 156 0.02 14.90 17.91
CA THR A 156 1.47 14.76 17.78
C THR A 156 1.81 13.85 16.57
N ILE A 157 1.11 12.72 16.45
CA ILE A 157 1.29 11.78 15.34
C ILE A 157 0.95 12.45 14.00
N GLY A 158 -0.17 13.21 13.95
CA GLY A 158 -0.56 13.96 12.76
C GLY A 158 0.44 15.05 12.39
N ALA A 159 0.94 15.82 13.38
CA ALA A 159 1.95 16.86 13.17
C ALA A 159 3.28 16.27 12.69
N VAL A 160 3.74 15.18 13.31
CA VAL A 160 4.95 14.43 12.87
C VAL A 160 4.76 13.88 11.48
N GLY A 161 3.59 13.28 11.17
CA GLY A 161 3.28 12.78 9.83
C GLY A 161 3.31 13.89 8.78
N LEU A 162 2.74 15.05 9.08
CA LEU A 162 2.74 16.20 8.18
C LEU A 162 4.16 16.78 7.99
N PHE A 163 4.94 16.85 9.07
CA PHE A 163 6.34 17.29 9.00
C PHE A 163 7.18 16.37 8.12
N PHE A 164 7.06 15.05 8.31
CA PHE A 164 7.78 14.09 7.46
C PHE A 164 7.30 14.12 6.02
N LEU A 165 6.00 14.33 5.79
CA LEU A 165 5.45 14.50 4.44
C LEU A 165 6.07 15.70 3.73
N ALA A 166 6.21 16.82 4.40
CA ALA A 166 6.72 18.05 3.83
C ALA A 166 8.26 18.08 3.69
N LEU A 167 8.97 17.24 4.44
CA LEU A 167 10.43 17.30 4.54
C LEU A 167 11.16 17.17 3.19
N PRO A 168 10.80 16.24 2.27
CA PRO A 168 11.47 16.13 0.98
C PRO A 168 11.37 17.39 0.12
N GLY A 169 10.24 18.10 0.19
CA GLY A 169 10.02 19.35 -0.56
C GLY A 169 11.01 20.46 -0.20
N PHE A 170 11.46 20.51 1.07
CA PHE A 170 12.42 21.51 1.56
C PHE A 170 13.88 21.09 1.38
N LEU A 171 14.16 19.83 1.06
CA LEU A 171 15.52 19.36 0.86
C LEU A 171 16.05 19.70 -0.54
N PRO A 172 17.40 19.84 -0.69
CA PRO A 172 18.03 20.02 -2.01
C PRO A 172 17.69 18.85 -2.94
N SER A 173 17.51 19.14 -4.23
CA SER A 173 17.17 18.12 -5.25
C SER A 173 18.20 16.99 -5.37
N SER A 174 19.46 17.22 -4.97
CA SER A 174 20.49 16.18 -4.89
C SER A 174 20.18 15.07 -3.90
N ILE A 175 19.46 15.39 -2.81
CA ILE A 175 19.09 14.45 -1.75
C ILE A 175 17.66 13.92 -1.98
N SER A 176 16.72 14.80 -2.42
CA SER A 176 15.30 14.48 -2.48
C SER A 176 14.77 14.20 -3.88
N GLY A 177 15.45 14.63 -4.94
CA GLY A 177 14.97 14.55 -6.31
C GLY A 177 15.17 13.18 -6.96
N ALA A 178 14.13 12.67 -7.62
CA ALA A 178 14.22 11.53 -8.54
C ALA A 178 13.14 11.66 -9.63
N LEU A 179 13.50 11.48 -10.89
CA LEU A 179 12.56 11.45 -12.03
C LEU A 179 11.59 12.64 -12.06
N GLY A 180 12.04 13.83 -11.66
CA GLY A 180 11.23 15.05 -11.66
C GLY A 180 10.33 15.26 -10.42
N ALA A 181 10.32 14.33 -9.47
CA ALA A 181 9.62 14.46 -8.20
C ALA A 181 10.59 14.56 -7.01
N LYS A 182 10.20 15.28 -5.96
CA LYS A 182 10.98 15.43 -4.71
C LYS A 182 10.29 14.66 -3.59
N ILE A 183 10.38 13.34 -3.61
CA ILE A 183 9.63 12.45 -2.70
C ILE A 183 10.51 11.55 -1.85
N TRP A 184 11.83 11.55 -2.09
CA TRP A 184 12.77 10.66 -1.42
C TRP A 184 13.66 11.43 -0.44
N ILE A 185 14.18 10.73 0.56
CA ILE A 185 15.30 11.18 1.38
C ILE A 185 16.41 10.13 1.21
N ARG A 186 17.50 10.52 0.58
CA ARG A 186 18.65 9.65 0.30
C ARG A 186 19.79 10.01 1.22
N ILE A 187 20.17 9.10 2.11
CA ILE A 187 21.27 9.27 3.07
C ILE A 187 22.06 7.97 3.14
N GLY A 188 23.37 8.01 2.88
CA GLY A 188 24.26 6.88 3.10
C GLY A 188 23.89 5.59 2.36
N GLY A 189 23.33 5.68 1.13
CA GLY A 189 22.88 4.54 0.34
C GLY A 189 21.47 4.05 0.66
N PHE A 190 20.83 4.58 1.69
CA PHE A 190 19.41 4.32 1.99
C PHE A 190 18.52 5.37 1.31
N SER A 191 17.39 4.90 0.79
CA SER A 191 16.36 5.75 0.18
C SER A 191 15.05 5.52 0.92
N ILE A 192 14.56 6.57 1.58
CA ILE A 192 13.33 6.53 2.38
C ILE A 192 12.31 7.48 1.74
N GLN A 193 11.08 7.00 1.57
CA GLN A 193 9.94 7.81 1.13
C GLN A 193 9.04 8.10 2.33
N PRO A 194 9.07 9.34 2.86
CA PRO A 194 8.33 9.67 4.08
C PRO A 194 6.81 9.58 3.94
N SER A 195 6.25 9.81 2.76
CA SER A 195 4.80 9.73 2.50
C SER A 195 4.21 8.36 2.86
N GLU A 196 4.98 7.28 2.75
CA GLU A 196 4.55 5.93 3.14
C GLU A 196 4.24 5.81 4.64
N PHE A 197 4.99 6.48 5.49
CA PHE A 197 4.74 6.54 6.94
C PHE A 197 3.69 7.59 7.29
N SER A 198 3.72 8.73 6.58
CA SER A 198 2.78 9.83 6.78
C SER A 198 1.34 9.40 6.54
N LYS A 199 1.08 8.48 5.60
CA LYS A 199 -0.26 7.93 5.38
C LYS A 199 -0.82 7.25 6.63
N LEU A 200 -0.02 6.45 7.35
CA LEU A 200 -0.45 5.79 8.59
C LEU A 200 -0.69 6.79 9.71
N ALA A 201 0.21 7.77 9.85
CA ALA A 201 0.10 8.84 10.84
C ALA A 201 -1.16 9.69 10.62
N LEU A 202 -1.46 10.05 9.38
CA LEU A 202 -2.65 10.83 9.03
C LEU A 202 -3.95 10.04 9.19
N VAL A 203 -3.95 8.73 8.87
CA VAL A 203 -5.11 7.86 9.18
C VAL A 203 -5.38 7.85 10.68
N ALA A 204 -4.34 7.72 11.51
CA ALA A 204 -4.48 7.74 12.97
C ALA A 204 -5.00 9.10 13.47
N PHE A 205 -4.47 10.21 12.94
CA PHE A 205 -4.95 11.55 13.24
C PHE A 205 -6.41 11.72 12.85
N PHE A 206 -6.79 11.41 11.62
CA PHE A 206 -8.16 11.56 11.13
C PHE A 206 -9.13 10.69 11.92
N ALA A 207 -8.77 9.44 12.22
CA ALA A 207 -9.58 8.54 13.03
C ALA A 207 -9.83 9.13 14.44
N GLY A 208 -8.79 9.58 15.11
CA GLY A 208 -8.90 10.18 16.45
C GLY A 208 -9.69 11.48 16.46
N TYR A 209 -9.42 12.37 15.51
CA TYR A 209 -10.12 13.64 15.40
C TYR A 209 -11.61 13.45 15.10
N LEU A 210 -11.94 12.60 14.12
CA LEU A 210 -13.33 12.37 13.71
C LEU A 210 -14.14 11.68 14.81
N VAL A 211 -13.53 10.76 15.58
CA VAL A 211 -14.20 10.15 16.74
C VAL A 211 -14.48 11.18 17.83
N ASN A 212 -13.49 12.02 18.16
CA ASN A 212 -13.65 13.05 19.19
C ASN A 212 -14.67 14.12 18.79
N LYS A 213 -14.84 14.40 17.50
CA LYS A 213 -15.76 15.41 16.96
C LYS A 213 -17.05 14.85 16.37
N ARG A 214 -17.28 13.54 16.47
CA ARG A 214 -18.43 12.86 15.85
C ARG A 214 -19.77 13.55 16.20
N GLN A 215 -19.99 13.85 17.47
CA GLN A 215 -21.22 14.51 17.91
C GLN A 215 -21.38 15.92 17.32
N SER A 216 -20.30 16.73 17.32
CA SER A 216 -20.31 18.06 16.73
C SER A 216 -20.52 18.04 15.21
N LEU A 217 -19.90 17.07 14.51
CA LEU A 217 -20.02 16.90 13.06
C LEU A 217 -21.40 16.36 12.64
N SER A 218 -22.14 15.67 13.53
CA SER A 218 -23.50 15.22 13.29
C SER A 218 -24.53 16.33 13.44
N ILE A 219 -24.20 17.44 14.16
CA ILE A 219 -25.12 18.58 14.33
C ILE A 219 -25.18 19.39 13.01
N VAL A 220 -26.39 19.61 12.52
CA VAL A 220 -26.63 20.40 11.31
C VAL A 220 -26.26 21.86 11.57
N GLY A 221 -25.24 22.35 10.87
CA GLY A 221 -24.78 23.74 10.97
C GLY A 221 -25.59 24.70 10.08
N LYS A 222 -25.58 24.50 8.77
CA LYS A 222 -26.34 25.25 7.78
C LYS A 222 -27.00 24.29 6.79
N LYS A 223 -28.27 24.54 6.47
CA LYS A 223 -28.95 23.88 5.35
C LYS A 223 -28.58 24.62 4.07
N LEU A 224 -27.90 23.96 3.15
CA LEU A 224 -27.62 24.48 1.80
C LEU A 224 -28.46 23.65 0.81
N GLY A 225 -29.70 24.02 0.58
CA GLY A 225 -30.67 23.22 -0.17
C GLY A 225 -30.92 21.86 0.50
N PRO A 226 -30.81 20.72 -0.21
CA PRO A 226 -30.94 19.38 0.35
C PRO A 226 -29.75 18.97 1.21
N ALA A 227 -28.64 19.74 1.22
CA ALA A 227 -27.41 19.41 1.89
C ALA A 227 -27.35 19.98 3.32
N ASN A 228 -27.17 19.09 4.29
CA ASN A 228 -26.93 19.44 5.68
C ASN A 228 -25.40 19.46 5.93
N LEU A 229 -24.79 20.65 5.88
CA LEU A 229 -23.36 20.81 6.15
C LEU A 229 -23.10 20.95 7.67
N PRO A 230 -22.06 20.28 8.22
CA PRO A 230 -21.62 20.54 9.59
C PRO A 230 -21.09 21.96 9.75
N ARG A 231 -20.92 22.38 11.00
CA ARG A 231 -20.37 23.70 11.31
C ARG A 231 -18.92 23.80 10.81
N ALA A 232 -18.57 24.86 10.08
CA ALA A 232 -17.22 25.11 9.56
C ALA A 232 -16.16 25.10 10.67
N ARG A 233 -16.49 25.52 11.90
CA ARG A 233 -15.59 25.46 13.07
C ARG A 233 -15.13 24.05 13.42
N ASP A 234 -15.98 23.05 13.25
CA ASP A 234 -15.67 21.67 13.63
C ASP A 234 -14.94 20.92 12.50
N LEU A 235 -15.13 21.34 11.25
CA LEU A 235 -14.40 20.82 10.10
C LEU A 235 -13.06 21.54 9.86
N GLY A 236 -12.93 22.79 10.31
CA GLY A 236 -11.78 23.64 10.00
C GLY A 236 -10.42 22.97 10.18
N PRO A 237 -10.10 22.42 11.34
CA PRO A 237 -8.78 21.82 11.59
C PRO A 237 -8.45 20.67 10.67
N ILE A 238 -9.42 19.80 10.36
CA ILE A 238 -9.18 18.64 9.49
C ILE A 238 -9.04 19.09 8.01
N LEU A 239 -9.82 20.09 7.58
CA LEU A 239 -9.70 20.69 6.26
C LEU A 239 -8.36 21.42 6.08
N VAL A 240 -7.89 22.14 7.10
CA VAL A 240 -6.60 22.84 7.06
C VAL A 240 -5.47 21.83 6.86
N ILE A 241 -5.43 20.76 7.66
CA ILE A 241 -4.41 19.72 7.51
C ILE A 241 -4.50 19.06 6.14
N PHE A 242 -5.70 18.76 5.66
CA PHE A 242 -5.91 18.17 4.35
C PHE A 242 -5.42 19.10 3.21
N VAL A 243 -5.75 20.39 3.25
CA VAL A 243 -5.27 21.36 2.26
C VAL A 243 -3.75 21.51 2.30
N ILE A 244 -3.15 21.52 3.50
CA ILE A 244 -1.69 21.53 3.63
C ILE A 244 -1.08 20.26 3.03
N CYS A 245 -1.63 19.08 3.30
CA CYS A 245 -1.16 17.83 2.70
C CYS A 245 -1.21 17.88 1.17
N LEU A 246 -2.32 18.32 0.58
CA LEU A 246 -2.45 18.43 -0.87
C LEU A 246 -1.48 19.48 -1.45
N GLY A 247 -1.31 20.60 -0.76
CA GLY A 247 -0.36 21.64 -1.17
C GLY A 247 1.08 21.14 -1.19
N VAL A 248 1.50 20.40 -0.14
CA VAL A 248 2.83 19.78 -0.07
C VAL A 248 3.02 18.78 -1.21
N LEU A 249 2.06 17.88 -1.43
CA LEU A 249 2.15 16.86 -2.48
C LEU A 249 2.15 17.46 -3.89
N ALA A 250 1.46 18.59 -4.08
CA ALA A 250 1.53 19.35 -5.33
C ALA A 250 2.93 19.97 -5.56
N LEU A 251 3.56 20.50 -4.51
CA LEU A 251 4.94 21.01 -4.56
C LEU A 251 5.97 19.89 -4.82
N GLU A 252 5.72 18.69 -4.35
CA GLU A 252 6.58 17.51 -4.53
C GLU A 252 6.35 16.80 -5.89
N ASN A 253 5.32 17.20 -6.64
CA ASN A 253 4.85 16.52 -7.85
C ASN A 253 4.41 15.07 -7.63
N ASP A 254 3.90 14.74 -6.43
CA ASP A 254 3.44 13.39 -6.06
C ASP A 254 1.92 13.29 -6.16
N PHE A 255 1.42 13.18 -7.38
CA PHE A 255 -0.02 13.06 -7.65
C PHE A 255 -0.60 11.72 -7.22
N GLY A 256 0.20 10.65 -7.24
CA GLY A 256 -0.24 9.34 -6.78
C GLY A 256 -0.62 9.35 -5.31
N THR A 257 0.27 9.86 -4.46
CA THR A 257 0.02 10.03 -3.03
C THR A 257 -1.09 11.05 -2.76
N ALA A 258 -1.21 12.11 -3.58
CA ALA A 258 -2.30 13.08 -3.46
C ALA A 258 -3.68 12.44 -3.66
N ILE A 259 -3.85 11.57 -4.65
CA ILE A 259 -5.08 10.80 -4.88
C ILE A 259 -5.38 9.88 -3.69
N LEU A 260 -4.37 9.23 -3.11
CA LEU A 260 -4.54 8.39 -1.93
C LEU A 260 -5.02 9.19 -0.72
N PHE A 261 -4.41 10.33 -0.42
CA PHE A 261 -4.82 11.17 0.71
C PHE A 261 -6.19 11.82 0.49
N PHE A 262 -6.49 12.20 -0.74
CA PHE A 262 -7.82 12.70 -1.08
C PHE A 262 -8.89 11.63 -0.85
N GLY A 263 -8.70 10.43 -1.40
CA GLY A 263 -9.63 9.32 -1.24
C GLY A 263 -9.77 8.88 0.23
N LEU A 264 -8.66 8.84 0.98
CA LEU A 264 -8.65 8.61 2.42
C LEU A 264 -9.52 9.62 3.17
N PHE A 265 -9.30 10.91 2.92
CA PHE A 265 -10.02 11.98 3.60
C PHE A 265 -11.52 11.89 3.36
N VAL A 266 -11.94 11.75 2.10
CA VAL A 266 -13.37 11.64 1.73
C VAL A 266 -14.01 10.39 2.35
N SER A 267 -13.33 9.25 2.27
CA SER A 267 -13.85 7.98 2.80
C SER A 267 -13.98 8.01 4.32
N MET A 268 -12.99 8.54 5.04
CA MET A 268 -13.04 8.64 6.49
C MET A 268 -14.11 9.62 6.98
N LEU A 269 -14.29 10.75 6.28
CA LEU A 269 -15.41 11.66 6.56
C LEU A 269 -16.76 10.97 6.35
N TYR A 270 -16.91 10.22 5.27
CA TYR A 270 -18.15 9.47 5.01
C TYR A 270 -18.42 8.44 6.11
N VAL A 271 -17.43 7.59 6.44
CA VAL A 271 -17.61 6.54 7.45
C VAL A 271 -17.87 7.12 8.84
N ALA A 272 -17.22 8.26 9.20
CA ALA A 272 -17.41 8.88 10.50
C ALA A 272 -18.75 9.59 10.66
N THR A 273 -19.27 10.20 9.58
CA THR A 273 -20.48 11.04 9.60
C THR A 273 -21.74 10.31 9.08
N GLU A 274 -21.55 9.18 8.38
CA GLU A 274 -22.60 8.40 7.70
C GLU A 274 -23.39 9.24 6.67
N ARG A 275 -22.78 10.33 6.14
CA ARG A 275 -23.44 11.24 5.20
C ARG A 275 -22.86 11.09 3.81
N PHE A 276 -23.65 10.59 2.87
CA PHE A 276 -23.25 10.43 1.46
C PHE A 276 -22.87 11.75 0.79
N MET A 277 -23.30 12.89 1.31
CA MET A 277 -22.97 14.22 0.79
C MET A 277 -21.44 14.45 0.71
N TRP A 278 -20.64 13.86 1.62
CA TRP A 278 -19.17 13.95 1.56
C TRP A 278 -18.58 13.26 0.35
N VAL A 279 -19.15 12.13 -0.05
CA VAL A 279 -18.75 11.44 -1.27
C VAL A 279 -19.09 12.28 -2.49
N LEU A 280 -20.28 12.90 -2.53
CA LEU A 280 -20.69 13.77 -3.62
C LEU A 280 -19.78 15.01 -3.73
N ILE A 281 -19.47 15.67 -2.62
CA ILE A 281 -18.53 16.79 -2.57
C ILE A 281 -17.15 16.35 -3.04
N GLY A 282 -16.68 15.18 -2.60
CA GLY A 282 -15.41 14.60 -3.04
C GLY A 282 -15.39 14.37 -4.55
N VAL A 283 -16.42 13.74 -5.11
CA VAL A 283 -16.52 13.52 -6.57
C VAL A 283 -16.54 14.84 -7.33
N LEU A 284 -17.28 15.85 -6.83
CA LEU A 284 -17.32 17.18 -7.45
C LEU A 284 -15.94 17.87 -7.41
N LEU A 285 -15.25 17.81 -6.27
CA LEU A 285 -13.89 18.37 -6.13
C LEU A 285 -12.90 17.66 -7.05
N LEU A 286 -13.01 16.33 -7.16
CA LEU A 286 -12.17 15.55 -8.09
C LEU A 286 -12.46 15.95 -9.54
N ALA A 287 -13.72 16.10 -9.92
CA ALA A 287 -14.10 16.58 -11.26
C ALA A 287 -13.53 17.97 -11.54
N CYS A 288 -13.65 18.91 -10.58
CA CYS A 288 -13.03 20.23 -10.71
C CYS A 288 -11.50 20.16 -10.83
N ALA A 289 -10.84 19.29 -10.05
CA ALA A 289 -9.41 19.07 -10.14
C ALA A 289 -9.01 18.52 -11.51
N CYS A 290 -9.79 17.61 -12.09
CA CYS A 290 -9.56 17.08 -13.44
C CYS A 290 -9.71 18.16 -14.54
N LEU A 291 -10.56 19.17 -14.34
CA LEU A 291 -10.68 20.31 -15.28
C LEU A 291 -9.47 21.24 -15.22
N ILE A 292 -8.85 21.39 -14.04
CA ILE A 292 -7.69 22.27 -13.85
C ILE A 292 -6.38 21.51 -14.14
N ALA A 293 -6.38 20.19 -14.01
CA ALA A 293 -5.21 19.33 -14.16
C ALA A 293 -4.42 19.53 -15.47
N PRO A 294 -5.03 19.77 -16.64
CA PRO A 294 -4.32 20.02 -17.89
C PRO A 294 -3.48 21.29 -17.91
N GLU A 295 -3.74 22.25 -17.01
CA GLU A 295 -2.96 23.49 -16.89
C GLU A 295 -1.61 23.25 -16.21
N ILE A 296 -1.44 22.10 -15.53
CA ILE A 296 -0.20 21.72 -14.84
C ILE A 296 0.63 20.81 -15.77
N PRO A 297 1.81 21.22 -16.25
CA PRO A 297 2.54 20.51 -17.32
C PRO A 297 2.78 19.01 -17.03
N HIS A 298 3.19 18.67 -15.80
CA HIS A 298 3.45 17.27 -15.45
C HIS A 298 2.17 16.40 -15.42
N VAL A 299 1.04 16.99 -15.02
CA VAL A 299 -0.25 16.29 -14.99
C VAL A 299 -0.80 16.16 -16.38
N ALA A 300 -0.70 17.23 -17.18
CA ALA A 300 -1.07 17.21 -18.60
C ALA A 300 -0.36 16.09 -19.35
N GLN A 301 0.97 15.96 -19.17
CA GLN A 301 1.75 14.89 -19.79
C GLN A 301 1.24 13.49 -19.40
N ARG A 302 0.92 13.27 -18.12
CA ARG A 302 0.39 11.96 -17.65
C ARG A 302 -1.00 11.66 -18.22
N ILE A 303 -1.86 12.69 -18.33
CA ILE A 303 -3.18 12.57 -18.95
C ILE A 303 -3.04 12.27 -20.43
N ASP A 304 -2.19 13.00 -21.14
CA ASP A 304 -1.94 12.79 -22.56
C ASP A 304 -1.38 11.37 -22.83
N THR A 305 -0.37 10.94 -22.06
CA THR A 305 0.17 9.59 -22.16
C THR A 305 -0.88 8.52 -21.87
N TRP A 306 -1.83 8.79 -20.99
CA TRP A 306 -2.93 7.89 -20.70
C TRP A 306 -3.96 7.82 -21.82
N LEU A 307 -4.30 8.98 -22.41
CA LEU A 307 -5.28 9.08 -23.49
C LEU A 307 -4.75 8.50 -24.82
N ASP A 308 -3.51 8.83 -25.17
CA ASP A 308 -2.86 8.38 -26.41
C ASP A 308 -1.42 7.95 -26.18
N PRO A 309 -1.20 6.78 -25.53
CA PRO A 309 0.14 6.27 -25.25
C PRO A 309 0.91 5.92 -26.51
N GLN A 310 0.23 5.55 -27.62
CA GLN A 310 0.86 5.20 -28.88
C GLN A 310 1.59 6.38 -29.49
N ALA A 311 0.96 7.56 -29.52
CA ALA A 311 1.59 8.76 -30.04
C ALA A 311 2.86 9.15 -29.25
N TYR A 312 2.85 8.93 -27.93
CA TYR A 312 4.02 9.14 -27.08
C TYR A 312 5.10 8.07 -27.29
N PHE A 313 4.70 6.84 -27.54
CA PHE A 313 5.62 5.73 -27.80
C PHE A 313 6.34 5.91 -29.15
N ASP A 314 5.63 6.39 -30.18
CA ASP A 314 6.18 6.64 -31.51
C ASP A 314 6.99 7.95 -31.61
N GLY A 315 7.27 8.61 -30.51
CA GLY A 315 8.05 9.86 -30.48
C GLY A 315 7.29 11.06 -31.08
N GLY A 316 6.01 11.18 -30.81
CA GLY A 316 5.16 12.25 -31.31
C GLY A 316 5.56 13.65 -30.83
N CYS A 317 5.17 14.66 -31.57
CA CYS A 317 5.32 16.07 -31.28
C CYS A 317 3.95 16.75 -31.28
N ARG A 318 3.68 17.57 -30.23
CA ARG A 318 2.44 18.38 -30.22
C ARG A 318 2.74 19.76 -30.79
N ILE A 319 2.13 20.09 -31.95
CA ILE A 319 2.26 21.39 -32.62
C ILE A 319 0.84 21.98 -32.76
N GLY A 320 0.60 23.14 -32.19
CA GLY A 320 -0.72 23.82 -32.30
C GLY A 320 -1.89 22.99 -31.79
N GLY A 321 -1.69 22.18 -30.73
CA GLY A 321 -2.73 21.29 -30.15
C GLY A 321 -2.93 19.96 -30.89
N LYS A 322 -2.29 19.73 -32.04
CA LYS A 322 -2.34 18.47 -32.79
C LYS A 322 -1.09 17.63 -32.55
N ILE A 323 -1.26 16.32 -32.40
CA ILE A 323 -0.13 15.39 -32.28
C ILE A 323 0.31 14.99 -33.67
N VAL A 324 1.61 15.15 -33.94
CA VAL A 324 2.29 14.76 -35.18
C VAL A 324 3.25 13.63 -34.81
N ASN A 325 3.00 12.43 -35.33
CA ASN A 325 3.82 11.25 -35.03
C ASN A 325 5.16 11.28 -35.79
N GLN A 326 6.17 10.58 -35.27
CA GLN A 326 7.49 10.38 -35.88
C GLN A 326 8.29 11.67 -36.18
N THR A 327 8.18 12.67 -35.31
CA THR A 327 8.93 13.91 -35.48
C THR A 327 10.16 13.87 -34.56
N HIS A 328 11.37 14.05 -35.15
CA HIS A 328 12.61 14.21 -34.38
C HIS A 328 12.50 15.40 -33.43
N TRP A 329 13.13 15.28 -32.25
CA TRP A 329 13.13 16.30 -31.19
C TRP A 329 13.49 17.71 -31.70
N ASP A 330 14.55 17.81 -32.54
CA ASP A 330 15.01 19.09 -33.11
C ASP A 330 13.95 19.73 -34.01
N VAL A 331 13.27 18.93 -34.83
CA VAL A 331 12.21 19.41 -35.74
C VAL A 331 10.99 19.84 -34.94
N CYS A 332 10.65 19.12 -33.88
CA CYS A 332 9.56 19.46 -32.98
C CYS A 332 9.82 20.84 -32.33
N LYS A 333 11.02 21.05 -31.81
CA LYS A 333 11.45 22.29 -31.18
C LYS A 333 11.48 23.47 -32.15
N GLN A 334 12.00 23.26 -33.38
CA GLN A 334 12.05 24.29 -34.43
C GLN A 334 10.63 24.77 -34.83
N LYS A 335 9.63 23.89 -34.79
CA LYS A 335 8.24 24.23 -35.09
C LYS A 335 7.46 24.75 -33.88
N GLY A 336 8.14 25.08 -32.78
CA GLY A 336 7.49 25.54 -31.56
C GLY A 336 6.59 24.49 -30.89
N GLY A 337 6.84 23.21 -31.20
CA GLY A 337 6.09 22.10 -30.64
C GLY A 337 6.65 21.61 -29.31
N VAL A 338 5.84 20.89 -28.58
CA VAL A 338 6.24 20.17 -27.36
C VAL A 338 6.50 18.73 -27.74
N TYR A 339 7.75 18.29 -27.57
CA TYR A 339 8.11 16.88 -27.77
C TYR A 339 7.45 16.05 -26.69
N LEU A 340 6.72 15.02 -27.09
CA LEU A 340 6.06 14.13 -26.18
C LEU A 340 7.08 13.17 -25.59
N ALA A 341 7.21 13.18 -24.27
CA ALA A 341 8.15 12.31 -23.59
C ALA A 341 7.82 10.84 -23.87
N ASP A 342 8.85 10.02 -23.87
CA ASP A 342 8.76 8.60 -24.10
C ASP A 342 7.77 7.94 -23.15
N SER A 343 6.73 7.28 -23.70
CA SER A 343 5.74 6.49 -22.97
C SER A 343 6.11 5.01 -22.94
N SER A 344 7.35 4.67 -23.24
CA SER A 344 7.83 3.28 -23.35
C SER A 344 7.45 2.43 -22.14
N GLN A 345 7.51 3.02 -20.94
CA GLN A 345 7.16 2.33 -19.71
C GLN A 345 5.72 1.78 -19.71
N LEU A 346 4.73 2.60 -20.07
CA LEU A 346 3.33 2.18 -20.12
C LEU A 346 3.08 1.18 -21.26
N MET A 347 3.61 1.47 -22.46
CA MET A 347 3.42 0.61 -23.62
C MET A 347 4.07 -0.74 -23.45
N PHE A 348 5.32 -0.81 -22.98
CA PHE A 348 5.97 -2.09 -22.68
C PHE A 348 5.24 -2.87 -21.57
N GLY A 349 4.72 -2.18 -20.55
CA GLY A 349 3.89 -2.81 -19.52
C GLY A 349 2.61 -3.45 -20.10
N LEU A 350 1.93 -2.76 -21.03
CA LEU A 350 0.74 -3.29 -21.71
C LEU A 350 1.10 -4.47 -22.64
N PHE A 351 2.20 -4.38 -23.39
CA PHE A 351 2.69 -5.47 -24.23
C PHE A 351 3.08 -6.69 -23.40
N SER A 352 3.76 -6.48 -22.28
CA SER A 352 4.13 -7.50 -21.30
C SER A 352 2.90 -8.30 -20.82
N MET A 353 1.86 -7.58 -20.36
CA MET A 353 0.60 -8.24 -19.97
C MET A 353 -0.11 -8.92 -21.15
N GLY A 354 -0.08 -8.31 -22.33
CA GLY A 354 -0.66 -8.90 -23.56
C GLY A 354 0.05 -10.19 -23.96
N GLN A 355 1.38 -10.24 -23.85
CA GLN A 355 2.18 -11.43 -24.12
C GLN A 355 1.89 -12.57 -23.14
N GLY A 356 1.61 -12.25 -21.87
CA GLY A 356 1.27 -13.24 -20.85
C GLY A 356 -0.07 -13.95 -21.12
N GLY A 357 -1.01 -13.29 -21.80
CA GLY A 357 -2.32 -13.87 -22.08
C GLY A 357 -3.04 -14.34 -20.82
N VAL A 358 -3.71 -15.50 -20.90
CA VAL A 358 -4.50 -16.04 -19.78
C VAL A 358 -3.63 -16.79 -18.77
N LEU A 359 -2.73 -17.65 -19.21
CA LEU A 359 -1.96 -18.57 -18.36
C LEU A 359 -0.53 -18.10 -18.06
N GLY A 360 -0.06 -17.07 -18.74
CA GLY A 360 1.31 -16.57 -18.62
C GLY A 360 2.30 -17.30 -19.53
N THR A 361 3.45 -16.69 -19.72
CA THR A 361 4.58 -17.30 -20.44
C THR A 361 5.29 -18.36 -19.60
N GLY A 362 5.04 -18.41 -18.32
CA GLY A 362 5.73 -19.23 -17.31
C GLY A 362 6.76 -18.44 -16.52
N LEU A 363 6.84 -18.73 -15.23
CA LEU A 363 7.74 -18.04 -14.31
C LEU A 363 9.20 -18.28 -14.73
N GLY A 364 9.94 -17.22 -15.02
CA GLY A 364 11.30 -17.30 -15.54
C GLY A 364 11.42 -17.34 -17.07
N GLN A 365 10.33 -17.49 -17.82
CA GLN A 365 10.35 -17.63 -19.29
C GLN A 365 9.97 -16.35 -20.03
N GLY A 366 9.33 -15.39 -19.38
CA GLY A 366 9.00 -14.08 -19.94
C GLY A 366 10.23 -13.17 -20.11
N GLU A 367 9.97 -11.94 -20.56
CA GLU A 367 10.97 -10.87 -20.72
C GLU A 367 10.59 -9.57 -19.99
N PRO A 368 10.13 -9.65 -18.71
CA PRO A 368 9.59 -8.50 -17.98
C PRO A 368 10.60 -7.35 -17.78
N TRP A 369 11.91 -7.60 -17.93
CA TRP A 369 12.95 -6.57 -17.89
C TRP A 369 12.86 -5.56 -19.05
N ARG A 370 12.11 -5.86 -20.12
CA ARG A 370 11.85 -4.91 -21.22
C ARG A 370 11.02 -3.72 -20.75
N THR A 371 10.17 -3.94 -19.74
CA THR A 371 9.39 -2.86 -19.13
C THR A 371 10.30 -2.08 -18.17
N PRO A 372 10.53 -0.78 -18.40
CA PRO A 372 11.28 0.06 -17.46
C PRO A 372 10.62 0.04 -16.07
N LEU A 373 11.43 0.01 -15.01
CA LEU A 373 10.98 -0.06 -13.60
C LEU A 373 10.05 -1.26 -13.28
N SER A 374 10.19 -2.37 -14.01
CA SER A 374 9.45 -3.62 -13.81
C SER A 374 9.60 -4.21 -12.41
N TYR A 375 10.58 -3.80 -11.63
CA TYR A 375 10.78 -4.20 -10.24
C TYR A 375 10.13 -3.24 -9.22
N SER A 376 9.59 -2.12 -9.65
CA SER A 376 8.98 -1.07 -8.81
C SER A 376 7.46 -0.96 -9.07
N ASP A 377 7.03 0.13 -9.69
CA ASP A 377 5.61 0.42 -9.96
C ASP A 377 5.00 -0.49 -11.04
N PHE A 378 5.81 -1.03 -11.96
CA PHE A 378 5.38 -1.98 -12.99
C PHE A 378 5.57 -3.45 -12.62
N ILE A 379 5.85 -3.80 -11.38
CA ILE A 379 6.01 -5.22 -10.99
C ILE A 379 4.75 -6.04 -11.24
N PHE A 380 3.58 -5.43 -11.18
CA PHE A 380 2.31 -6.11 -11.47
C PHE A 380 2.24 -6.58 -12.94
N THR A 381 2.79 -5.80 -13.89
CA THR A 381 2.86 -6.22 -15.30
C THR A 381 3.83 -7.37 -15.53
N SER A 382 4.92 -7.44 -14.74
CA SER A 382 5.84 -8.59 -14.76
C SER A 382 5.16 -9.89 -14.33
N PHE A 383 4.30 -9.82 -13.31
CA PHE A 383 3.46 -10.96 -12.94
C PHE A 383 2.40 -11.26 -14.00
N GLY A 384 1.82 -10.24 -14.63
CA GLY A 384 0.87 -10.39 -15.73
C GLY A 384 1.48 -11.09 -16.94
N GLU A 385 2.77 -10.86 -17.24
CA GLU A 385 3.48 -11.55 -18.31
C GLU A 385 3.79 -13.01 -17.93
N GLU A 386 4.44 -13.24 -16.80
CA GLU A 386 4.93 -14.58 -16.45
C GLU A 386 3.86 -15.50 -15.90
N LEU A 387 2.86 -14.99 -15.16
CA LEU A 387 1.75 -15.78 -14.59
C LEU A 387 0.42 -15.58 -15.31
N GLY A 388 0.36 -14.66 -16.26
CA GLY A 388 -0.84 -14.35 -17.03
C GLY A 388 -1.93 -13.66 -16.21
N LEU A 389 -3.11 -13.56 -16.83
CA LEU A 389 -4.30 -13.00 -16.20
C LEU A 389 -4.68 -13.80 -14.95
N THR A 390 -4.54 -15.12 -14.98
CA THR A 390 -4.86 -16.00 -13.84
C THR A 390 -4.01 -15.67 -12.61
N GLY A 391 -2.69 -15.54 -12.77
CA GLY A 391 -1.80 -15.16 -11.68
C GLY A 391 -2.05 -13.73 -11.18
N ALA A 392 -2.28 -12.79 -12.10
CA ALA A 392 -2.63 -11.42 -11.73
C ALA A 392 -3.92 -11.35 -10.90
N MET A 393 -4.96 -12.13 -11.28
CA MET A 393 -6.21 -12.21 -10.52
C MET A 393 -6.02 -12.85 -9.14
N VAL A 394 -5.19 -13.90 -9.01
CA VAL A 394 -4.85 -14.50 -7.70
C VAL A 394 -4.20 -13.47 -6.80
N ILE A 395 -3.25 -12.67 -7.31
CA ILE A 395 -2.61 -11.59 -6.55
C ILE A 395 -3.66 -10.56 -6.07
N LEU A 396 -4.59 -10.15 -6.94
CA LEU A 396 -5.66 -9.23 -6.56
C LEU A 396 -6.61 -9.81 -5.51
N ILE A 397 -6.93 -11.10 -5.60
CA ILE A 397 -7.72 -11.81 -4.58
C ILE A 397 -6.99 -11.80 -3.23
N VAL A 398 -5.68 -12.04 -3.22
CA VAL A 398 -4.88 -11.99 -1.97
C VAL A 398 -4.92 -10.58 -1.35
N TYR A 399 -4.76 -9.53 -2.16
CA TYR A 399 -4.95 -8.15 -1.69
C TYR A 399 -6.36 -7.91 -1.14
N GLY A 400 -7.37 -8.36 -1.87
CA GLY A 400 -8.78 -8.28 -1.46
C GLY A 400 -9.04 -8.99 -0.14
N LEU A 401 -8.41 -10.15 0.10
CA LEU A 401 -8.51 -10.88 1.37
C LEU A 401 -7.87 -10.10 2.52
N ILE A 402 -6.72 -9.46 2.33
CA ILE A 402 -6.12 -8.59 3.37
C ILE A 402 -7.07 -7.46 3.73
N VAL A 403 -7.62 -6.77 2.72
CA VAL A 403 -8.62 -5.69 2.93
C VAL A 403 -9.85 -6.21 3.65
N GLN A 404 -10.41 -7.32 3.21
CA GLN A 404 -11.57 -7.95 3.84
C GLN A 404 -11.32 -8.28 5.31
N ARG A 405 -10.13 -8.83 5.65
CA ARG A 405 -9.78 -9.15 7.04
C ARG A 405 -9.60 -7.91 7.89
N GLY A 406 -8.99 -6.86 7.34
CA GLY A 406 -8.87 -5.55 8.00
C GLY A 406 -10.24 -4.91 8.26
N MET A 407 -11.13 -4.88 7.26
CA MET A 407 -12.50 -4.39 7.43
C MET A 407 -13.30 -5.23 8.42
N LYS A 408 -13.13 -6.56 8.41
CA LYS A 408 -13.76 -7.45 9.40
C LYS A 408 -13.27 -7.17 10.82
N ALA A 409 -11.97 -6.87 11.01
CA ALA A 409 -11.43 -6.44 12.28
C ALA A 409 -12.02 -5.10 12.73
N ALA A 410 -12.17 -4.14 11.79
CA ALA A 410 -12.82 -2.86 12.06
C ALA A 410 -14.27 -3.01 12.54
N LEU A 411 -15.05 -3.87 11.88
CA LEU A 411 -16.45 -4.09 12.23
C LEU A 411 -16.61 -4.85 13.55
N ALA A 412 -15.68 -5.74 13.89
CA ALA A 412 -15.75 -6.57 15.10
C ALA A 412 -15.32 -5.81 16.37
N THR A 413 -14.59 -4.71 16.26
CA THR A 413 -14.13 -3.96 17.44
C THR A 413 -15.23 -3.06 18.00
N LYS A 414 -15.29 -2.99 19.35
CA LYS A 414 -16.21 -2.11 20.10
C LYS A 414 -15.69 -0.68 20.24
N ASP A 415 -14.38 -0.47 20.13
CA ASP A 415 -13.75 0.84 20.25
C ASP A 415 -13.91 1.63 18.95
N ASN A 416 -14.52 2.82 19.04
CA ASN A 416 -14.81 3.65 17.88
C ASN A 416 -13.55 4.15 17.15
N PHE A 417 -12.47 4.44 17.91
CA PHE A 417 -11.20 4.84 17.31
C PHE A 417 -10.57 3.67 16.54
N ALA A 418 -10.47 2.50 17.17
CA ALA A 418 -9.92 1.31 16.54
C ALA A 418 -10.75 0.90 15.30
N LYS A 419 -12.09 1.05 15.36
CA LYS A 419 -13.00 0.79 14.23
C LYS A 419 -12.66 1.70 13.05
N LEU A 420 -12.61 3.01 13.26
CA LEU A 420 -12.38 3.99 12.20
C LEU A 420 -10.93 3.91 11.69
N PHE A 421 -9.98 3.64 12.58
CA PHE A 421 -8.57 3.49 12.24
C PHE A 421 -8.33 2.24 11.37
N ALA A 422 -8.83 1.07 11.78
CA ALA A 422 -8.71 -0.16 11.00
C ALA A 422 -9.42 -0.06 9.64
N GLY A 423 -10.60 0.56 9.61
CA GLY A 423 -11.33 0.84 8.38
C GLY A 423 -10.55 1.75 7.44
N GLY A 424 -10.00 2.86 7.96
CA GLY A 424 -9.19 3.82 7.20
C GLY A 424 -7.91 3.19 6.65
N VAL A 425 -7.19 2.43 7.47
CA VAL A 425 -5.97 1.71 7.06
C VAL A 425 -6.28 0.68 5.96
N SER A 426 -7.36 -0.10 6.12
CA SER A 426 -7.76 -1.09 5.12
C SER A 426 -8.21 -0.44 3.81
N PHE A 427 -8.92 0.69 3.90
CA PHE A 427 -9.35 1.45 2.72
C PHE A 427 -8.17 2.05 1.95
N VAL A 428 -7.20 2.68 2.64
CA VAL A 428 -5.99 3.23 2.00
C VAL A 428 -5.21 2.14 1.29
N PHE A 429 -5.06 0.98 1.92
CA PHE A 429 -4.40 -0.16 1.31
C PHE A 429 -5.13 -0.64 0.03
N ALA A 430 -6.47 -0.75 0.08
CA ALA A 430 -7.29 -1.10 -1.08
C ALA A 430 -7.16 -0.05 -2.20
N LEU A 431 -7.26 1.24 -1.84
CA LEU A 431 -7.16 2.34 -2.79
C LEU A 431 -5.76 2.39 -3.44
N GLN A 432 -4.70 2.16 -2.67
CA GLN A 432 -3.33 2.11 -3.20
C GLN A 432 -3.19 1.00 -4.25
N VAL A 433 -3.66 -0.20 -3.97
CA VAL A 433 -3.64 -1.32 -4.93
C VAL A 433 -4.48 -0.98 -6.18
N PHE A 434 -5.68 -0.43 -5.99
CA PHE A 434 -6.55 -0.02 -7.11
C PHE A 434 -5.88 1.03 -8.01
N VAL A 435 -5.27 2.06 -7.41
CA VAL A 435 -4.61 3.15 -8.14
C VAL A 435 -3.39 2.65 -8.91
N ILE A 436 -2.60 1.74 -8.32
CA ILE A 436 -1.43 1.17 -8.98
C ILE A 436 -1.86 0.28 -10.16
N VAL A 437 -2.73 -0.70 -9.89
CA VAL A 437 -3.18 -1.63 -10.92
C VAL A 437 -3.95 -0.91 -12.02
N GLY A 438 -4.83 0.04 -11.64
CA GLY A 438 -5.55 0.89 -12.59
C GLY A 438 -4.62 1.74 -13.47
N GLY A 439 -3.51 2.24 -12.90
CA GLY A 439 -2.50 3.00 -13.65
C GLY A 439 -1.75 2.15 -14.68
N VAL A 440 -1.25 0.98 -14.28
CA VAL A 440 -0.49 0.10 -15.18
C VAL A 440 -1.35 -0.62 -16.21
N THR A 441 -2.65 -0.79 -15.94
CA THR A 441 -3.63 -1.36 -16.90
C THR A 441 -4.32 -0.30 -17.76
N ARG A 442 -3.90 0.97 -17.67
CA ARG A 442 -4.52 2.08 -18.40
C ARG A 442 -5.99 2.35 -18.05
N LEU A 443 -6.47 1.92 -16.88
CA LEU A 443 -7.81 2.30 -16.41
C LEU A 443 -7.86 3.77 -15.94
N ILE A 444 -6.78 4.24 -15.31
CA ILE A 444 -6.56 5.61 -14.85
C ILE A 444 -5.15 6.08 -15.25
N PRO A 445 -4.83 7.40 -15.20
CA PRO A 445 -3.48 7.87 -15.44
C PRO A 445 -2.45 7.24 -14.49
N LEU A 446 -1.24 6.99 -14.99
CA LEU A 446 -0.14 6.39 -14.23
C LEU A 446 0.26 7.27 -13.03
N THR A 447 0.40 6.66 -11.86
CA THR A 447 0.64 7.36 -10.60
C THR A 447 2.06 7.21 -10.05
N GLY A 448 2.80 6.16 -10.42
CA GLY A 448 4.17 5.92 -9.96
C GLY A 448 4.27 5.46 -8.50
N LEU A 449 3.21 4.90 -7.93
CA LEU A 449 3.20 4.34 -6.57
C LEU A 449 3.75 2.91 -6.58
N THR A 450 4.43 2.53 -5.50
CA THR A 450 4.97 1.18 -5.35
C THR A 450 3.90 0.18 -4.90
N THR A 451 3.86 -1.01 -5.53
CA THR A 451 2.90 -2.07 -5.19
C THR A 451 3.26 -2.67 -3.82
N PRO A 452 2.34 -2.63 -2.82
CA PRO A 452 2.62 -3.11 -1.47
C PRO A 452 3.12 -4.56 -1.44
N PHE A 453 4.17 -4.85 -0.70
CA PHE A 453 4.83 -6.15 -0.54
C PHE A 453 5.49 -6.72 -1.80
N LEU A 454 4.98 -6.46 -3.00
CA LEU A 454 5.50 -7.02 -4.25
C LEU A 454 6.70 -6.21 -4.78
N ALA A 455 6.56 -4.88 -4.83
CA ALA A 455 7.57 -4.01 -5.42
C ALA A 455 8.84 -3.91 -4.56
N GLN A 456 9.95 -3.67 -5.22
CA GLN A 456 11.18 -3.26 -4.55
C GLN A 456 11.00 -1.84 -4.00
N GLY A 457 11.01 -1.72 -2.68
CA GLY A 457 10.87 -0.43 -2.01
C GLY A 457 10.92 -0.60 -0.50
N GLY A 458 12.02 -0.19 0.13
CA GLY A 458 12.23 -0.37 1.57
C GLY A 458 11.17 0.33 2.41
N SER A 459 10.89 1.59 2.14
CA SER A 459 9.93 2.40 2.91
C SER A 459 8.51 1.88 2.80
N SER A 460 8.07 1.52 1.58
CA SER A 460 6.75 0.94 1.36
C SER A 460 6.61 -0.39 2.09
N LEU A 461 7.64 -1.23 2.02
CA LEU A 461 7.65 -2.52 2.72
C LEU A 461 7.57 -2.35 4.24
N LEU A 462 8.37 -1.44 4.82
CA LEU A 462 8.30 -1.13 6.25
C LEU A 462 6.91 -0.64 6.67
N ALA A 463 6.38 0.35 5.96
CA ALA A 463 5.08 0.94 6.28
C ALA A 463 3.95 -0.10 6.18
N ASN A 464 3.98 -0.97 5.17
CA ASN A 464 2.97 -2.01 5.01
C ASN A 464 3.09 -3.13 6.07
N TRP A 465 4.29 -3.48 6.54
CA TRP A 465 4.45 -4.41 7.67
C TRP A 465 3.97 -3.81 8.99
N ILE A 466 4.21 -2.50 9.24
CA ILE A 466 3.62 -1.77 10.37
C ILE A 466 2.09 -1.77 10.27
N LEU A 467 1.54 -1.55 9.08
CA LEU A 467 0.10 -1.61 8.79
C LEU A 467 -0.49 -2.97 9.18
N ILE A 468 0.13 -4.06 8.74
CA ILE A 468 -0.31 -5.43 9.10
C ILE A 468 -0.22 -5.67 10.61
N ALA A 469 0.83 -5.19 11.28
CA ALA A 469 0.96 -5.30 12.74
C ALA A 469 -0.21 -4.60 13.46
N ILE A 470 -0.59 -3.41 13.00
CA ILE A 470 -1.73 -2.64 13.53
C ILE A 470 -3.03 -3.43 13.33
N LEU A 471 -3.30 -3.94 12.14
CA LEU A 471 -4.50 -4.74 11.86
C LEU A 471 -4.54 -6.02 12.68
N ILE A 472 -3.41 -6.70 12.86
CA ILE A 472 -3.27 -7.87 13.74
C ILE A 472 -3.62 -7.50 15.17
N ARG A 473 -3.10 -6.38 15.70
CA ARG A 473 -3.38 -5.90 17.05
C ARG A 473 -4.86 -5.58 17.25
N ILE A 474 -5.47 -4.86 16.31
CA ILE A 474 -6.90 -4.53 16.39
C ILE A 474 -7.75 -5.80 16.33
N SER A 475 -7.42 -6.73 15.44
CA SER A 475 -8.15 -7.98 15.30
C SER A 475 -8.01 -8.88 16.55
N ASP A 476 -6.83 -8.88 17.22
CA ASP A 476 -6.61 -9.57 18.49
C ASP A 476 -7.53 -9.01 19.58
N THR A 477 -7.55 -7.68 19.73
CA THR A 477 -8.37 -7.00 20.72
C THR A 477 -9.87 -7.25 20.48
N ALA A 478 -10.29 -7.25 19.22
CA ALA A 478 -11.69 -7.46 18.84
C ALA A 478 -12.20 -8.89 19.10
N ARG A 479 -11.29 -9.88 19.07
CA ARG A 479 -11.63 -11.31 19.25
C ARG A 479 -11.30 -11.86 20.63
N ARG A 480 -10.64 -11.07 21.47
CA ARG A 480 -10.26 -11.50 22.81
C ARG A 480 -11.53 -11.72 23.64
N PRO A 481 -11.67 -12.89 24.31
CA PRO A 481 -12.79 -13.13 25.23
C PRO A 481 -12.87 -12.03 26.29
N ALA A 482 -14.07 -11.61 26.64
CA ALA A 482 -14.28 -10.73 27.78
C ALA A 482 -13.71 -11.39 29.05
N PRO A 483 -13.10 -10.62 29.98
CA PRO A 483 -12.73 -11.16 31.27
C PRO A 483 -13.99 -11.76 31.91
N GLN A 484 -13.93 -13.02 32.32
CA GLN A 484 -15.02 -13.58 33.11
C GLN A 484 -15.14 -12.77 34.38
N PRO A 485 -16.32 -12.32 34.79
CA PRO A 485 -16.49 -11.74 36.11
C PRO A 485 -15.97 -12.77 37.12
N ILE A 486 -15.12 -12.32 38.05
CA ILE A 486 -14.73 -13.15 39.19
C ILE A 486 -16.02 -13.51 39.88
N GLN A 487 -16.46 -14.78 39.75
CA GLN A 487 -17.49 -15.30 40.63
C GLN A 487 -16.87 -15.24 42.00
N ASP A 488 -17.28 -14.28 42.82
CA ASP A 488 -17.04 -14.27 44.26
C ASP A 488 -17.71 -15.53 44.82
N GLU A 489 -16.97 -16.65 44.84
CA GLU A 489 -17.31 -17.84 45.60
C GLU A 489 -17.08 -17.53 47.11
N GLY A 490 -17.70 -16.49 47.62
CA GLY A 490 -17.45 -16.00 48.99
C GLY A 490 -18.63 -15.31 49.65
N MET A 491 -19.87 -15.60 49.24
CA MET A 491 -21.00 -15.31 50.16
C MET A 491 -21.08 -16.44 51.21
N THR A 492 -20.29 -16.27 52.26
CA THR A 492 -20.50 -16.95 53.52
C THR A 492 -21.94 -16.66 53.96
N GLN A 493 -22.84 -17.63 53.83
CA GLN A 493 -24.16 -17.56 54.46
C GLN A 493 -23.96 -17.49 55.97
N VAL A 494 -24.12 -16.30 56.54
CA VAL A 494 -24.27 -16.17 57.96
C VAL A 494 -25.63 -16.77 58.32
N VAL A 495 -25.61 -18.04 58.72
CA VAL A 495 -26.78 -18.70 59.34
C VAL A 495 -26.98 -18.03 60.69
N ARG A 496 -27.96 -17.17 60.79
CA ARG A 496 -28.51 -16.71 62.07
C ARG A 496 -29.24 -17.88 62.69
N THR A 497 -28.63 -18.59 63.64
CA THR A 497 -29.33 -19.43 64.61
C THR A 497 -30.04 -18.51 65.58
N GLN A 498 -31.37 -18.59 65.60
CA GLN A 498 -32.22 -18.14 66.72
C GLN A 498 -32.19 -19.15 67.83
#